data_a98c4a168cf32d32ada7f833f326b6f9
#
_entry.id   a98c4a168cf32d32ada7f833f326b6f9
#
_cell.length_a   1.000
_cell.length_b   1.000
_cell.length_c   1.000
_cell.angle_alpha   90.00
_cell.angle_beta   90.00
_cell.angle_gamma   90.00
#
_symmetry.space_group_name_H-M   'P 1'
#
loop_
_entity.id
_entity.type
_entity.pdbx_description
1 polymer ?
#
loop_
_entity_poly.entity_id
_entity_poly.type
_entity_poly.pdbx_seq_one_letter_code
_entity_poly.pdbx_strand_id
1 'polypeptide(L)'
;MQPFDRNIPYNSLPVLPPAESLYKDDTVILKLAEASRKLAELKGVASMLPNQSIFVNTIALREAKASSAIENIFTTDDELYKALTYQEEDYVQGPAKEILHYREALWKGYTEIVKAGKLTVDAIIEIYRQVKQTHDGIRPYQAEIVIKKRGWGSLIGETVYTPPRGKGVVEKML
;
A
#
# COMPACT_ATOMS: atom_id res chain seq x y z
N MET A 1 23.33 0.89 -19.35
CA MET A 1 22.12 0.34 -18.73
C MET A 1 22.08 -1.14 -19.10
N GLN A 2 22.00 -2.05 -18.14
CA GLN A 2 21.95 -3.48 -18.42
C GLN A 2 20.59 -3.78 -19.08
N PRO A 3 20.52 -4.55 -20.19
CA PRO A 3 19.24 -4.90 -20.79
C PRO A 3 18.38 -5.67 -19.79
N PHE A 4 17.08 -5.41 -19.83
CA PHE A 4 16.14 -6.09 -18.95
C PHE A 4 16.04 -7.58 -19.30
N ASP A 5 16.34 -8.45 -18.32
CA ASP A 5 16.07 -9.89 -18.40
C ASP A 5 15.18 -10.28 -17.23
N ARG A 6 14.00 -10.82 -17.53
CA ARG A 6 13.01 -11.22 -16.54
C ARG A 6 13.48 -12.32 -15.56
N ASN A 7 14.49 -13.08 -15.92
CA ASN A 7 15.03 -14.19 -15.12
C ASN A 7 16.20 -13.77 -14.22
N ILE A 8 16.70 -12.56 -14.38
CA ILE A 8 17.85 -12.02 -13.62
C ILE A 8 17.35 -10.94 -12.65
N PRO A 9 17.85 -10.89 -11.40
CA PRO A 9 17.48 -9.81 -10.47
C PRO A 9 17.73 -8.43 -11.05
N TYR A 10 16.66 -7.62 -11.15
CA TYR A 10 16.74 -6.28 -11.73
C TYR A 10 17.20 -5.25 -10.68
N ASN A 11 18.50 -5.20 -10.45
CA ASN A 11 19.13 -4.34 -9.45
C ASN A 11 19.35 -2.89 -9.94
N SER A 12 18.90 -2.55 -11.14
CA SER A 12 19.11 -1.23 -11.78
C SER A 12 17.82 -0.40 -11.79
N LEU A 13 17.01 -0.49 -10.73
CA LEU A 13 15.83 0.39 -10.58
C LEU A 13 16.26 1.86 -10.57
N PRO A 14 15.51 2.75 -11.23
CA PRO A 14 15.78 4.17 -11.20
C PRO A 14 15.64 4.71 -9.78
N VAL A 15 16.51 5.63 -9.42
CA VAL A 15 16.45 6.32 -8.12
C VAL A 15 15.27 7.29 -8.10
N LEU A 16 14.58 7.38 -6.97
CA LEU A 16 13.51 8.35 -6.75
C LEU A 16 14.02 9.52 -5.86
N PRO A 17 13.54 10.72 -6.08
CA PRO A 17 12.63 11.16 -7.16
C PRO A 17 13.32 11.12 -8.53
N PRO A 18 12.54 10.93 -9.63
CA PRO A 18 13.09 10.99 -10.99
C PRO A 18 13.60 12.39 -11.32
N ALA A 19 14.40 12.52 -12.40
CA ALA A 19 14.89 13.81 -12.85
C ALA A 19 13.71 14.77 -13.13
N GLU A 20 13.85 16.03 -12.75
CA GLU A 20 12.79 17.05 -12.89
C GLU A 20 12.25 17.19 -14.31
N SER A 21 13.10 17.01 -15.31
CA SER A 21 12.73 17.03 -16.73
C SER A 21 11.71 15.97 -17.13
N LEU A 22 11.51 14.92 -16.31
CA LEU A 22 10.54 13.85 -16.59
C LEU A 22 9.13 14.15 -16.09
N TYR A 23 8.97 15.11 -15.17
CA TYR A 23 7.66 15.41 -14.58
C TYR A 23 7.32 16.91 -14.51
N LYS A 24 8.29 17.81 -14.77
CA LYS A 24 8.04 19.24 -14.81
C LYS A 24 7.71 19.68 -16.25
N ASP A 25 6.54 19.31 -16.72
CA ASP A 25 5.95 19.87 -17.92
C ASP A 25 4.68 20.69 -17.60
N ASP A 26 4.26 21.52 -18.53
CA ASP A 26 3.11 22.42 -18.34
C ASP A 26 1.82 21.67 -18.01
N THR A 27 1.62 20.48 -18.58
CA THR A 27 0.44 19.65 -18.35
C THR A 27 0.40 19.14 -16.91
N VAL A 28 1.53 18.64 -16.42
CA VAL A 28 1.66 18.15 -15.02
C VAL A 28 1.51 19.32 -14.03
N ILE A 29 2.11 20.48 -14.32
CA ILE A 29 2.03 21.66 -13.45
C ILE A 29 0.58 22.17 -13.37
N LEU A 30 -0.15 22.24 -14.49
CA LEU A 30 -1.55 22.64 -14.51
C LEU A 30 -2.42 21.66 -13.71
N LYS A 31 -2.19 20.36 -13.84
CA LYS A 31 -2.91 19.33 -13.08
C LYS A 31 -2.58 19.37 -11.59
N LEU A 32 -1.34 19.66 -11.23
CA LEU A 32 -0.93 19.86 -9.84
C LEU A 32 -1.65 21.07 -9.21
N ALA A 33 -1.74 22.19 -9.95
CA ALA A 33 -2.45 23.37 -9.48
C ALA A 33 -3.96 23.09 -9.28
N GLU A 34 -4.59 22.38 -10.22
CA GLU A 34 -5.99 21.96 -10.12
C GLU A 34 -6.20 21.03 -8.91
N ALA A 35 -5.36 20.03 -8.74
CA ALA A 35 -5.43 19.09 -7.61
C ALA A 35 -5.22 19.80 -6.27
N SER A 36 -4.25 20.71 -6.17
CA SER A 36 -3.97 21.49 -4.97
C SER A 36 -5.16 22.36 -4.58
N ARG A 37 -5.82 23.01 -5.56
CA ARG A 37 -7.03 23.78 -5.32
C ARG A 37 -8.16 22.91 -4.78
N LYS A 38 -8.40 21.73 -5.37
CA LYS A 38 -9.44 20.81 -4.91
C LYS A 38 -9.15 20.26 -3.50
N LEU A 39 -7.89 20.00 -3.20
CA LEU A 39 -7.49 19.56 -1.86
C LEU A 39 -7.68 20.67 -0.81
N ALA A 40 -7.38 21.92 -1.15
CA ALA A 40 -7.61 23.06 -0.28
C ALA A 40 -9.11 23.29 -0.04
N GLU A 41 -9.95 23.15 -1.07
CA GLU A 41 -11.42 23.21 -0.97
C GLU A 41 -11.94 22.11 -0.02
N LEU A 42 -11.51 20.86 -0.21
CA LEU A 42 -11.84 19.74 0.68
C LEU A 42 -11.43 20.03 2.13
N LYS A 43 -10.22 20.52 2.36
CA LYS A 43 -9.71 20.87 3.68
C LYS A 43 -10.59 21.96 4.35
N GLY A 44 -11.01 22.96 3.59
CA GLY A 44 -11.91 24.01 4.07
C GLY A 44 -13.28 23.47 4.49
N VAL A 45 -13.90 22.64 3.65
CA VAL A 45 -15.20 22.02 3.95
C VAL A 45 -15.09 21.03 5.13
N ALA A 46 -14.03 20.23 5.19
CA ALA A 46 -13.82 19.27 6.27
C ALA A 46 -13.68 19.94 7.64
N SER A 47 -13.11 21.17 7.70
CA SER A 47 -12.98 21.92 8.96
C SER A 47 -14.33 22.37 9.55
N MET A 48 -15.40 22.40 8.73
CA MET A 48 -16.76 22.77 9.17
C MET A 48 -17.55 21.57 9.71
N LEU A 49 -17.05 20.35 9.58
CA LEU A 49 -17.73 19.16 10.08
C LEU A 49 -17.63 19.09 11.62
N PRO A 50 -18.77 18.88 12.31
CA PRO A 50 -18.80 18.77 13.78
C PRO A 50 -17.94 17.61 14.32
N ASN A 51 -17.85 16.52 13.56
CA ASN A 51 -17.04 15.36 13.90
C ASN A 51 -16.32 14.81 12.67
N GLN A 52 -15.09 15.22 12.49
CA GLN A 52 -14.25 14.79 11.38
C GLN A 52 -13.85 13.31 11.47
N SER A 53 -13.79 12.73 12.67
CA SER A 53 -13.33 11.34 12.86
C SER A 53 -14.32 10.33 12.27
N ILE A 54 -15.61 10.60 12.27
CA ILE A 54 -16.61 9.73 11.62
C ILE A 54 -16.33 9.66 10.11
N PHE A 55 -16.07 10.81 9.50
CA PHE A 55 -15.81 10.91 8.08
C PHE A 55 -14.50 10.19 7.69
N VAL A 56 -13.42 10.46 8.44
CA VAL A 56 -12.11 9.81 8.21
C VAL A 56 -12.20 8.30 8.41
N ASN A 57 -12.88 7.82 9.45
CA ASN A 57 -13.08 6.38 9.68
C ASN A 57 -13.87 5.71 8.55
N THR A 58 -14.91 6.38 8.04
CA THR A 58 -15.70 5.85 6.92
C THR A 58 -14.87 5.76 5.64
N ILE A 59 -14.07 6.79 5.34
CA ILE A 59 -13.17 6.78 4.17
C ILE A 59 -12.12 5.68 4.33
N ALA A 60 -11.47 5.57 5.49
CA ALA A 60 -10.45 4.54 5.75
C ALA A 60 -11.01 3.12 5.57
N LEU A 61 -12.25 2.89 6.00
CA LEU A 61 -12.92 1.61 5.82
C LEU A 61 -13.23 1.30 4.35
N ARG A 62 -13.73 2.29 3.62
CA ARG A 62 -14.01 2.14 2.18
C ARG A 62 -12.73 1.94 1.37
N GLU A 63 -11.66 2.64 1.73
CA GLU A 63 -10.34 2.45 1.12
C GLU A 63 -9.81 1.04 1.37
N ALA A 64 -9.86 0.57 2.63
CA ALA A 64 -9.46 -0.79 2.97
C ALA A 64 -10.24 -1.84 2.16
N LYS A 65 -11.58 -1.69 2.05
CA LYS A 65 -12.43 -2.58 1.25
C LYS A 65 -12.06 -2.55 -0.23
N ALA A 66 -11.88 -1.35 -0.81
CA ALA A 66 -11.56 -1.21 -2.23
C ALA A 66 -10.17 -1.78 -2.57
N SER A 67 -9.18 -1.52 -1.72
CA SER A 67 -7.81 -2.03 -1.89
C SER A 67 -7.75 -3.56 -1.73
N SER A 68 -8.48 -4.12 -0.77
CA SER A 68 -8.57 -5.58 -0.59
C SER A 68 -9.27 -6.27 -1.76
N ALA A 69 -10.26 -5.62 -2.40
CA ALA A 69 -10.93 -6.14 -3.59
C ALA A 69 -9.96 -6.30 -4.78
N ILE A 70 -8.91 -5.48 -4.90
CA ILE A 70 -7.85 -5.64 -5.91
C ILE A 70 -7.10 -6.97 -5.71
N GLU A 71 -6.98 -7.42 -4.46
CA GLU A 71 -6.37 -8.70 -4.08
C GLU A 71 -7.37 -9.87 -4.07
N ASN A 72 -8.56 -9.69 -4.69
CA ASN A 72 -9.66 -10.66 -4.71
C ASN A 72 -10.24 -11.00 -3.33
N ILE A 73 -10.15 -10.10 -2.38
CA ILE A 73 -10.74 -10.21 -1.04
C ILE A 73 -12.03 -9.39 -1.03
N PHE A 74 -13.16 -10.07 -1.08
CA PHE A 74 -14.48 -9.44 -1.18
C PHE A 74 -15.29 -9.65 0.10
N THR A 75 -15.97 -8.59 0.54
CA THR A 75 -16.96 -8.63 1.62
C THR A 75 -18.09 -7.66 1.34
N THR A 76 -19.25 -7.91 1.92
CA THR A 76 -20.38 -6.99 1.88
C THR A 76 -20.24 -5.88 2.93
N ASP A 77 -20.94 -4.77 2.72
CA ASP A 77 -20.97 -3.69 3.71
C ASP A 77 -21.60 -4.17 5.02
N ASP A 78 -22.61 -5.03 4.95
CA ASP A 78 -23.28 -5.60 6.11
C ASP A 78 -22.34 -6.45 6.98
N GLU A 79 -21.54 -7.34 6.37
CA GLU A 79 -20.52 -8.12 7.06
C GLU A 79 -19.46 -7.24 7.71
N LEU A 80 -19.05 -6.18 7.00
CA LEU A 80 -18.03 -5.27 7.47
C LEU A 80 -18.53 -4.42 8.66
N TYR A 81 -19.77 -3.91 8.59
CA TYR A 81 -20.36 -3.17 9.71
C TYR A 81 -20.64 -4.07 10.92
N LYS A 82 -21.07 -5.30 10.70
CA LYS A 82 -21.20 -6.31 11.76
C LYS A 82 -19.85 -6.56 12.44
N ALA A 83 -18.79 -6.77 11.65
CA ALA A 83 -17.44 -6.96 12.16
C ALA A 83 -16.91 -5.77 13.00
N LEU A 84 -17.31 -4.54 12.66
CA LEU A 84 -16.99 -3.35 13.43
C LEU A 84 -17.76 -3.25 14.76
N THR A 85 -18.95 -3.84 14.83
CA THR A 85 -19.83 -3.75 16.01
C THR A 85 -19.52 -4.82 17.03
N TYR A 86 -19.09 -6.01 16.59
CA TYR A 86 -18.66 -7.08 17.48
C TYR A 86 -17.24 -6.80 17.98
N GLN A 87 -17.12 -6.54 19.29
CA GLN A 87 -15.83 -6.25 19.94
C GLN A 87 -14.97 -7.51 20.21
N GLU A 88 -15.51 -8.70 20.01
CA GLU A 88 -14.79 -9.95 20.22
C GLU A 88 -14.18 -10.41 18.90
N GLU A 89 -12.84 -10.39 18.82
CA GLU A 89 -12.05 -10.81 17.64
C GLU A 89 -12.36 -12.23 17.16
N ASP A 90 -12.86 -13.10 18.05
CA ASP A 90 -13.17 -14.49 17.74
C ASP A 90 -14.39 -14.67 16.82
N TYR A 91 -15.26 -13.66 16.71
CA TYR A 91 -16.44 -13.73 15.83
C TYR A 91 -16.20 -13.18 14.43
N VAL A 92 -15.12 -12.45 14.20
CA VAL A 92 -14.80 -11.88 12.89
C VAL A 92 -13.81 -12.78 12.18
N GLN A 93 -14.26 -13.47 11.15
CA GLN A 93 -13.42 -14.36 10.34
C GLN A 93 -13.48 -14.00 8.84
N GLY A 94 -12.53 -14.52 8.07
CA GLY A 94 -12.51 -14.40 6.62
C GLY A 94 -12.23 -12.97 6.11
N PRO A 95 -12.77 -12.59 4.94
CA PRO A 95 -12.47 -11.34 4.25
C PRO A 95 -12.69 -10.08 5.09
N ALA A 96 -13.72 -10.05 5.94
CA ALA A 96 -14.00 -8.89 6.79
C ALA A 96 -12.85 -8.63 7.78
N LYS A 97 -12.25 -9.68 8.37
CA LYS A 97 -11.10 -9.55 9.28
C LYS A 97 -9.89 -8.95 8.58
N GLU A 98 -9.58 -9.41 7.36
CA GLU A 98 -8.46 -8.86 6.58
C GLU A 98 -8.65 -7.37 6.26
N ILE A 99 -9.87 -6.95 5.92
CA ILE A 99 -10.18 -5.54 5.67
C ILE A 99 -10.01 -4.69 6.94
N LEU A 100 -10.39 -5.22 8.11
CA LEU A 100 -10.17 -4.53 9.38
C LEU A 100 -8.68 -4.38 9.69
N HIS A 101 -7.86 -5.41 9.47
CA HIS A 101 -6.40 -5.32 9.62
C HIS A 101 -5.80 -4.27 8.68
N TYR A 102 -6.29 -4.19 7.43
CA TYR A 102 -5.87 -3.15 6.48
C TYR A 102 -6.21 -1.75 6.99
N ARG A 103 -7.43 -1.53 7.51
CA ARG A 103 -7.85 -0.26 8.12
C ARG A 103 -6.95 0.11 9.30
N GLU A 104 -6.66 -0.84 10.18
CA GLU A 104 -5.76 -0.63 11.32
C GLU A 104 -4.34 -0.28 10.88
N ALA A 105 -3.85 -0.94 9.82
CA ALA A 105 -2.56 -0.64 9.23
C ALA A 105 -2.50 0.79 8.66
N LEU A 106 -3.58 1.29 8.04
CA LEU A 106 -3.68 2.69 7.60
C LEU A 106 -3.53 3.67 8.78
N TRP A 107 -4.23 3.41 9.89
CA TRP A 107 -4.14 4.24 11.09
C TRP A 107 -2.76 4.17 11.75
N LYS A 108 -2.19 2.98 11.84
CA LYS A 108 -0.83 2.78 12.34
C LYS A 108 0.18 3.57 11.51
N GLY A 109 0.13 3.41 10.18
CA GLY A 109 1.00 4.13 9.25
C GLY A 109 0.84 5.64 9.35
N TYR A 110 -0.38 6.14 9.38
CA TYR A 110 -0.65 7.57 9.56
C TYR A 110 -0.04 8.10 10.86
N THR A 111 -0.25 7.41 11.98
CA THR A 111 0.27 7.82 13.28
C THR A 111 1.80 7.87 13.30
N GLU A 112 2.46 6.85 12.74
CA GLU A 112 3.93 6.80 12.66
C GLU A 112 4.50 7.91 11.75
N ILE A 113 3.86 8.18 10.61
CA ILE A 113 4.27 9.25 9.69
C ILE A 113 4.11 10.63 10.35
N VAL A 114 2.98 10.88 11.01
CA VAL A 114 2.75 12.16 11.72
C VAL A 114 3.78 12.36 12.83
N LYS A 115 4.10 11.32 13.60
CA LYS A 115 5.08 11.35 14.67
C LYS A 115 6.51 11.58 14.17
N ALA A 116 6.90 10.90 13.08
CA ALA A 116 8.25 10.98 12.51
C ALA A 116 8.43 12.17 11.56
N GLY A 117 7.36 12.80 11.10
CA GLY A 117 7.38 13.87 10.08
C GLY A 117 7.71 13.38 8.67
N LYS A 118 7.91 12.08 8.48
CA LYS A 118 8.26 11.47 7.18
C LYS A 118 7.93 9.97 7.17
N LEU A 119 7.83 9.40 5.97
CA LEU A 119 7.78 7.95 5.79
C LEU A 119 9.17 7.35 6.05
N THR A 120 9.24 6.34 6.92
CA THR A 120 10.49 5.62 7.24
C THR A 120 10.37 4.15 6.86
N VAL A 121 11.50 3.47 6.70
CA VAL A 121 11.52 2.01 6.44
C VAL A 121 10.87 1.24 7.58
N ASP A 122 11.09 1.66 8.83
CA ASP A 122 10.45 1.05 9.99
C ASP A 122 8.93 1.19 9.95
N ALA A 123 8.41 2.36 9.55
CA ALA A 123 6.96 2.55 9.37
C ALA A 123 6.39 1.63 8.27
N ILE A 124 7.11 1.42 7.17
CA ILE A 124 6.70 0.48 6.11
C ILE A 124 6.64 -0.95 6.65
N ILE A 125 7.64 -1.36 7.43
CA ILE A 125 7.70 -2.69 8.04
C ILE A 125 6.54 -2.89 9.03
N GLU A 126 6.25 -1.90 9.87
CA GLU A 126 5.13 -1.97 10.81
C GLU A 126 3.77 -2.04 10.12
N ILE A 127 3.57 -1.27 9.04
CA ILE A 127 2.36 -1.36 8.20
C ILE A 127 2.24 -2.78 7.61
N TYR A 128 3.32 -3.31 7.05
CA TYR A 128 3.34 -4.66 6.49
C TYR A 128 2.98 -5.72 7.53
N ARG A 129 3.57 -5.64 8.73
CA ARG A 129 3.28 -6.55 9.84
C ARG A 129 1.81 -6.51 10.25
N GLN A 130 1.23 -5.31 10.32
CA GLN A 130 -0.17 -5.14 10.64
C GLN A 130 -1.10 -5.73 9.58
N VAL A 131 -0.81 -5.51 8.29
CA VAL A 131 -1.61 -6.07 7.18
C VAL A 131 -1.52 -7.59 7.13
N LYS A 132 -0.31 -8.13 7.26
CA LYS A 132 -0.05 -9.58 7.08
C LYS A 132 -0.15 -10.39 8.37
N GLN A 133 -0.34 -9.73 9.52
CA GLN A 133 -0.38 -10.38 10.84
C GLN A 133 0.85 -11.28 11.06
N THR A 134 2.03 -10.75 10.76
CA THR A 134 3.32 -11.44 10.83
C THR A 134 4.34 -10.60 11.61
N HIS A 135 5.39 -11.24 12.08
CA HIS A 135 6.56 -10.59 12.67
C HIS A 135 7.70 -10.39 11.66
N ASP A 136 7.50 -10.81 10.41
CA ASP A 136 8.51 -10.68 9.37
C ASP A 136 8.81 -9.20 9.05
N GLY A 137 9.93 -8.98 8.38
CA GLY A 137 10.36 -7.66 7.91
C GLY A 137 10.84 -7.74 6.47
N ILE A 138 11.95 -7.05 6.20
CA ILE A 138 12.61 -7.13 4.90
C ILE A 138 13.05 -8.57 4.66
N ARG A 139 12.73 -9.11 3.49
CA ARG A 139 13.11 -10.48 3.11
C ARG A 139 14.62 -10.68 3.15
N PRO A 140 15.09 -11.88 3.55
CA PRO A 140 16.51 -12.22 3.49
C PRO A 140 17.05 -12.08 2.07
N TYR A 141 18.30 -11.65 1.92
CA TYR A 141 18.94 -11.45 0.61
C TYR A 141 19.08 -12.74 -0.22
N GLN A 142 19.04 -13.91 0.45
CA GLN A 142 19.05 -15.23 -0.19
C GLN A 142 17.69 -15.63 -0.78
N ALA A 143 16.61 -14.98 -0.38
CA ALA A 143 15.27 -15.35 -0.82
C ALA A 143 15.12 -15.22 -2.34
N GLU A 144 14.75 -16.32 -2.98
CA GLU A 144 14.46 -16.37 -4.41
C GLU A 144 12.99 -16.08 -4.66
N ILE A 145 12.70 -14.83 -4.98
CA ILE A 145 11.34 -14.34 -5.26
C ILE A 145 11.29 -13.96 -6.73
N VAL A 146 10.23 -14.40 -7.40
CA VAL A 146 9.92 -14.03 -8.79
C VAL A 146 8.43 -13.72 -8.93
N ILE A 147 8.09 -12.77 -9.79
CA ILE A 147 6.73 -12.51 -10.20
C ILE A 147 6.42 -13.38 -11.41
N LYS A 148 5.37 -14.19 -11.32
CA LYS A 148 4.95 -15.09 -12.38
C LYS A 148 3.57 -14.72 -12.89
N LYS A 149 3.39 -14.83 -14.22
CA LYS A 149 2.09 -14.77 -14.86
C LYS A 149 1.57 -16.20 -15.05
N ARG A 150 0.39 -16.50 -14.53
CA ARG A 150 -0.30 -17.76 -14.83
C ARG A 150 -0.79 -17.74 -16.28
N GLY A 151 -0.31 -18.67 -17.08
CA GLY A 151 -0.87 -18.95 -18.39
C GLY A 151 -1.97 -20.01 -18.30
N TRP A 152 -2.93 -19.98 -19.22
CA TRP A 152 -3.90 -21.08 -19.38
C TRP A 152 -3.12 -22.37 -19.71
N GLY A 153 -3.31 -23.41 -18.88
CA GLY A 153 -2.70 -24.74 -19.08
C GLY A 153 -1.30 -24.93 -18.50
N SER A 154 -0.70 -23.93 -17.85
CA SER A 154 0.61 -24.09 -17.19
C SER A 154 0.48 -24.15 -15.67
N LEU A 155 0.94 -25.25 -15.05
CA LEU A 155 1.01 -25.43 -13.60
C LEU A 155 2.09 -24.53 -12.95
N ILE A 156 3.10 -24.11 -13.70
CA ILE A 156 4.31 -23.43 -13.19
C ILE A 156 4.38 -22.00 -13.72
N GLY A 157 3.45 -21.30 -14.11
CA GLY A 157 3.50 -19.90 -14.55
C GLY A 157 4.86 -19.41 -15.13
N GLU A 158 4.82 -18.51 -16.08
CA GLU A 158 6.02 -17.89 -16.69
C GLU A 158 6.53 -16.76 -15.81
N THR A 159 7.85 -16.70 -15.54
CA THR A 159 8.48 -15.57 -14.84
C THR A 159 8.36 -14.32 -15.72
N VAL A 160 7.81 -13.26 -15.17
CA VAL A 160 7.69 -11.95 -15.85
C VAL A 160 8.62 -10.90 -15.25
N TYR A 161 9.04 -11.09 -14.01
CA TYR A 161 9.95 -10.17 -13.34
C TYR A 161 10.66 -10.84 -12.17
N THR A 162 11.96 -10.58 -12.04
CA THR A 162 12.76 -10.96 -10.88
C THR A 162 13.16 -9.70 -10.13
N PRO A 163 12.62 -9.49 -8.91
CA PRO A 163 12.90 -8.31 -8.09
C PRO A 163 14.37 -8.19 -7.71
N PRO A 164 14.82 -6.99 -7.30
CA PRO A 164 16.16 -6.77 -6.79
C PRO A 164 16.54 -7.77 -5.71
N ARG A 165 17.78 -8.30 -5.78
CA ARG A 165 18.31 -9.29 -4.85
C ARG A 165 19.80 -9.05 -4.62
N GLY A 166 20.25 -9.30 -3.40
CA GLY A 166 21.64 -9.17 -2.99
C GLY A 166 21.77 -8.57 -1.60
N LYS A 167 22.92 -8.80 -0.98
CA LYS A 167 23.18 -8.28 0.38
C LYS A 167 23.15 -6.75 0.38
N GLY A 168 22.27 -6.15 1.18
CA GLY A 168 22.09 -4.71 1.30
C GLY A 168 21.47 -4.02 0.08
N VAL A 169 21.04 -4.77 -0.95
CA VAL A 169 20.45 -4.17 -2.18
C VAL A 169 19.06 -3.63 -1.91
N VAL A 170 18.22 -4.40 -1.24
CA VAL A 170 16.83 -4.00 -0.94
C VAL A 170 16.81 -2.84 0.03
N GLU A 171 17.62 -2.91 1.08
CA GLU A 171 17.72 -1.86 2.11
C GLU A 171 18.22 -0.52 1.53
N LYS A 172 19.09 -0.58 0.51
CA LYS A 172 19.59 0.64 -0.18
C LYS A 172 18.54 1.25 -1.10
N MET A 173 17.57 0.46 -1.57
CA MET A 173 16.52 0.90 -2.51
C MET A 173 15.25 1.40 -1.80
N LEU A 174 15.08 1.10 -0.52
CA LEU A 174 14.02 1.60 0.36
C LEU A 174 14.42 2.96 0.99
#